data_4e521cee90fbc2db4e4625e307a7fdd1
#
_entry.id   4e521cee90fbc2db4e4625e307a7fdd1
#
_cell.length_a   1.000
_cell.length_b   1.000
_cell.length_c   1.000
_cell.angle_alpha   90.00
_cell.angle_beta   90.00
_cell.angle_gamma   90.00
#
_symmetry.space_group_name_H-M   'P 1'
#
loop_
_entity.id
_entity.type
_entity.pdbx_description
1 polymer ?
#
loop_
_entity_poly.entity_id
_entity_poly.type
_entity_poly.pdbx_seq_one_letter_code
_entity_poly.pdbx_strand_id
1 'polypeptide(L)'
;MIRPLRQRHRVIVCSLGVLLPVAFAAGLVARKPIPVAATVPTGLAGHTNDFGRVVWTKTDIWPGQRIVTSLCRNAAGSVAVELMFHELAKPDVLVYWAAGKESTVEGLPDNARLLGALSNRAPLPIPADVRGEAGRFVLYSLADHEVVAASKSFVVEKD
;
A
#
# COMPACT_ATOMS: atom_id res chain seq x y z
N MET A 1 -30.00 2.57 56.50
CA MET A 1 -29.67 3.61 55.51
C MET A 1 -29.19 3.13 54.13
N ILE A 2 -29.57 1.96 53.65
CA ILE A 2 -29.04 1.39 52.38
C ILE A 2 -30.13 1.33 51.25
N ARG A 3 -31.39 1.50 51.56
CA ARG A 3 -32.49 1.42 50.58
C ARG A 3 -32.44 2.47 49.44
N PRO A 4 -32.16 3.77 49.69
CA PRO A 4 -32.18 4.77 48.63
C PRO A 4 -31.07 4.58 47.59
N LEU A 5 -29.88 4.05 47.99
CA LEU A 5 -28.75 3.80 47.08
C LEU A 5 -29.05 2.67 46.12
N ARG A 6 -29.70 1.58 46.60
CA ARG A 6 -30.10 0.45 45.76
C ARG A 6 -31.16 0.84 44.72
N GLN A 7 -32.08 1.73 45.12
CA GLN A 7 -33.14 2.20 44.23
C GLN A 7 -32.57 3.07 43.12
N ARG A 8 -31.65 3.98 43.43
CA ARG A 8 -30.90 4.80 42.45
C ARG A 8 -30.09 3.94 41.50
N HIS A 9 -29.38 2.95 42.02
CA HIS A 9 -28.55 2.05 41.19
C HIS A 9 -29.45 1.24 40.23
N ARG A 10 -30.60 0.73 40.71
CA ARG A 10 -31.56 0.01 39.87
C ARG A 10 -32.14 0.87 38.76
N VAL A 11 -32.48 2.13 39.03
CA VAL A 11 -32.94 3.07 38.01
C VAL A 11 -31.86 3.35 36.97
N ILE A 12 -30.62 3.60 37.39
CA ILE A 12 -29.51 3.85 36.49
C ILE A 12 -29.26 2.65 35.58
N VAL A 13 -29.21 1.43 36.12
CA VAL A 13 -29.00 0.22 35.35
C VAL A 13 -30.14 -0.04 34.37
N CYS A 14 -31.38 0.14 34.78
CA CYS A 14 -32.55 0.00 33.90
C CYS A 14 -32.53 1.07 32.77
N SER A 15 -32.22 2.31 33.12
CA SER A 15 -32.10 3.39 32.11
C SER A 15 -30.96 3.13 31.10
N LEU A 16 -29.80 2.69 31.57
CA LEU A 16 -28.72 2.30 30.68
C LEU A 16 -29.09 1.10 29.80
N GLY A 17 -29.78 0.12 30.36
CA GLY A 17 -30.24 -1.06 29.65
C GLY A 17 -31.22 -0.76 28.52
N VAL A 18 -31.93 0.36 28.58
CA VAL A 18 -32.82 0.83 27.50
C VAL A 18 -32.08 1.80 26.56
N LEU A 19 -31.36 2.75 27.11
CA LEU A 19 -30.68 3.78 26.31
C LEU A 19 -29.59 3.20 25.37
N LEU A 20 -28.81 2.23 25.84
CA LEU A 20 -27.74 1.62 25.03
C LEU A 20 -28.25 0.94 23.75
N PRO A 21 -29.28 0.03 23.82
CA PRO A 21 -29.82 -0.57 22.60
C PRO A 21 -30.49 0.46 21.67
N VAL A 22 -31.18 1.47 22.22
CA VAL A 22 -31.75 2.54 21.40
C VAL A 22 -30.70 3.38 20.70
N ALA A 23 -29.64 3.78 21.41
CA ALA A 23 -28.52 4.52 20.81
C ALA A 23 -27.80 3.68 19.75
N PHE A 24 -27.64 2.39 20.00
CA PHE A 24 -27.03 1.48 19.04
C PHE A 24 -27.89 1.33 17.77
N ALA A 25 -29.18 1.11 17.92
CA ALA A 25 -30.12 1.03 16.80
C ALA A 25 -30.19 2.34 16.01
N ALA A 26 -30.22 3.49 16.70
CA ALA A 26 -30.15 4.80 16.05
C ALA A 26 -28.83 5.00 15.28
N GLY A 27 -27.70 4.56 15.84
CA GLY A 27 -26.39 4.59 15.18
C GLY A 27 -26.35 3.71 13.92
N LEU A 28 -26.98 2.55 13.94
CA LEU A 28 -27.09 1.67 12.77
C LEU A 28 -27.94 2.31 11.65
N VAL A 29 -29.08 2.91 12.02
CA VAL A 29 -29.97 3.58 11.06
C VAL A 29 -29.34 4.86 10.50
N ALA A 30 -28.61 5.61 11.33
CA ALA A 30 -27.92 6.82 10.92
C ALA A 30 -26.65 6.55 10.09
N ARG A 31 -26.21 5.29 9.99
CA ARG A 31 -25.03 4.91 9.22
C ARG A 31 -25.27 5.20 7.74
N LYS A 32 -24.56 6.20 7.23
CA LYS A 32 -24.59 6.48 5.80
C LYS A 32 -24.11 5.25 5.04
N PRO A 33 -24.80 4.83 3.97
CA PRO A 33 -24.29 3.76 3.13
C PRO A 33 -22.89 4.14 2.65
N ILE A 34 -21.96 3.18 2.71
CA ILE A 34 -20.63 3.35 2.16
C ILE A 34 -20.84 3.70 0.68
N PRO A 35 -20.31 4.83 0.18
CA PRO A 35 -20.41 5.15 -1.23
C PRO A 35 -19.75 4.03 -2.03
N VAL A 36 -20.57 3.17 -2.62
CA VAL A 36 -20.08 2.19 -3.57
C VAL A 36 -19.79 2.98 -4.84
N ALA A 37 -18.51 3.17 -5.15
CA ALA A 37 -18.13 3.72 -6.44
C ALA A 37 -18.67 2.79 -7.52
N ALA A 38 -19.69 3.23 -8.25
CA ALA A 38 -20.31 2.44 -9.33
C ALA A 38 -19.32 2.11 -10.45
N THR A 39 -18.22 2.86 -10.55
CA THR A 39 -17.11 2.62 -11.47
C THR A 39 -15.81 2.85 -10.73
N VAL A 40 -14.91 1.88 -10.82
CA VAL A 40 -13.53 2.07 -10.38
C VAL A 40 -12.94 3.17 -11.28
N PRO A 41 -12.38 4.27 -10.73
CA PRO A 41 -11.71 5.26 -11.55
C PRO A 41 -10.72 4.58 -12.48
N THR A 42 -10.67 5.00 -13.75
CA THR A 42 -9.86 4.34 -14.79
C THR A 42 -8.38 4.20 -14.42
N GLY A 43 -7.88 5.06 -13.54
CA GLY A 43 -6.52 4.97 -12.99
C GLY A 43 -6.34 3.91 -11.89
N LEU A 44 -7.45 3.40 -11.31
CA LEU A 44 -7.45 2.33 -10.31
C LEU A 44 -8.02 1.01 -10.87
N ALA A 45 -8.70 1.07 -12.01
CA ALA A 45 -9.01 -0.12 -12.77
C ALA A 45 -7.67 -0.74 -13.14
N GLY A 46 -7.32 -1.84 -12.48
CA GLY A 46 -6.07 -2.54 -12.74
C GLY A 46 -5.95 -2.73 -14.24
N HIS A 47 -5.04 -2.01 -14.84
CA HIS A 47 -4.72 -2.22 -16.21
C HIS A 47 -4.23 -3.66 -16.25
N THR A 48 -5.05 -4.57 -16.77
CA THR A 48 -4.56 -5.84 -17.29
C THR A 48 -3.72 -5.51 -18.52
N ASN A 49 -2.68 -4.72 -18.30
CA ASN A 49 -1.67 -4.48 -19.28
C ASN A 49 -0.96 -5.83 -19.41
N ASP A 50 -1.10 -6.44 -20.55
CA ASP A 50 -0.36 -7.64 -20.90
C ASP A 50 1.13 -7.25 -21.01
N PHE A 51 1.82 -7.22 -19.86
CA PHE A 51 3.26 -7.04 -19.78
C PHE A 51 3.93 -8.37 -20.10
N GLY A 52 3.73 -8.85 -21.32
CA GLY A 52 4.16 -10.19 -21.72
C GLY A 52 5.66 -10.34 -21.95
N ARG A 53 6.42 -9.26 -22.12
CA ARG A 53 7.86 -9.34 -22.39
C ARG A 53 8.69 -8.92 -21.19
N VAL A 54 9.36 -9.89 -20.58
CA VAL A 54 10.39 -9.61 -19.55
C VAL A 54 11.63 -9.03 -20.26
N VAL A 55 12.01 -7.82 -19.86
CA VAL A 55 13.22 -7.13 -20.36
C VAL A 55 14.45 -7.65 -19.64
N TRP A 56 14.37 -7.73 -18.31
CA TRP A 56 15.40 -8.33 -17.46
C TRP A 56 14.83 -8.79 -16.13
N THR A 57 15.56 -9.70 -15.50
CA THR A 57 15.28 -10.16 -14.13
C THR A 57 16.56 -10.06 -13.31
N LYS A 58 16.49 -9.46 -12.12
CA LYS A 58 17.61 -9.31 -11.19
C LYS A 58 17.23 -9.77 -9.79
N THR A 59 18.15 -10.46 -9.14
CA THR A 59 17.98 -10.99 -7.77
C THR A 59 18.91 -10.32 -6.77
N ASP A 60 19.91 -9.58 -7.24
CA ASP A 60 21.04 -9.04 -6.48
C ASP A 60 20.92 -7.55 -6.15
N ILE A 61 19.80 -6.94 -6.55
CA ILE A 61 19.59 -5.50 -6.33
C ILE A 61 19.07 -5.16 -4.94
N TRP A 62 18.63 -6.13 -4.16
CA TRP A 62 18.07 -5.94 -2.82
C TRP A 62 19.03 -6.45 -1.74
N PRO A 63 19.83 -5.57 -1.11
CA PRO A 63 20.76 -5.98 -0.07
C PRO A 63 20.01 -6.63 1.11
N GLY A 64 20.40 -7.84 1.49
CA GLY A 64 19.83 -8.54 2.64
C GLY A 64 18.40 -9.09 2.47
N GLN A 65 17.78 -8.91 1.31
CA GLN A 65 16.42 -9.38 1.03
C GLN A 65 16.37 -10.33 -0.17
N ARG A 66 15.51 -11.35 -0.08
CA ARG A 66 15.28 -12.30 -1.19
C ARG A 66 14.13 -11.84 -2.07
N ILE A 67 14.35 -10.75 -2.81
CA ILE A 67 13.36 -10.19 -3.72
C ILE A 67 13.89 -10.31 -5.15
N VAL A 68 13.10 -10.95 -5.99
CA VAL A 68 13.36 -11.02 -7.43
C VAL A 68 12.61 -9.88 -8.09
N THR A 69 13.32 -9.07 -8.87
CA THR A 69 12.75 -7.95 -9.60
C THR A 69 12.80 -8.24 -11.08
N SER A 70 11.65 -8.23 -11.73
CA SER A 70 11.54 -8.34 -13.19
C SER A 70 11.02 -7.04 -13.77
N LEU A 71 11.68 -6.53 -14.78
CA LEU A 71 11.19 -5.40 -15.57
C LEU A 71 10.48 -5.98 -16.79
N CYS A 72 9.24 -5.60 -16.95
CA CYS A 72 8.39 -6.07 -18.02
C CYS A 72 7.97 -4.93 -18.93
N ARG A 73 7.79 -5.22 -20.22
CA ARG A 73 7.33 -4.26 -21.23
C ARG A 73 6.12 -4.81 -21.96
N ASN A 74 5.15 -3.96 -22.24
CA ASN A 74 4.02 -4.30 -23.09
C ASN A 74 4.28 -3.90 -24.56
N ALA A 75 3.39 -4.31 -25.47
CA ALA A 75 3.47 -3.98 -26.88
C ALA A 75 3.39 -2.48 -27.19
N ALA A 76 2.82 -1.67 -26.28
CA ALA A 76 2.72 -0.23 -26.42
C ALA A 76 3.96 0.53 -25.87
N GLY A 77 5.04 -0.20 -25.46
CA GLY A 77 6.25 0.40 -24.89
C GLY A 77 6.14 0.81 -23.43
N SER A 78 5.00 0.57 -22.76
CA SER A 78 4.89 0.84 -21.33
C SER A 78 5.73 -0.17 -20.54
N VAL A 79 6.37 0.32 -19.48
CA VAL A 79 7.26 -0.47 -18.62
C VAL A 79 6.62 -0.63 -17.25
N ALA A 80 6.71 -1.83 -16.71
CA ALA A 80 6.29 -2.13 -15.36
C ALA A 80 7.34 -2.95 -14.62
N VAL A 81 7.35 -2.87 -13.30
CA VAL A 81 8.15 -3.74 -12.45
C VAL A 81 7.25 -4.77 -11.79
N GLU A 82 7.68 -6.00 -11.82
CA GLU A 82 7.16 -7.10 -11.02
C GLU A 82 8.12 -7.43 -9.90
N LEU A 83 7.62 -7.52 -8.68
CA LEU A 83 8.37 -7.93 -7.51
C LEU A 83 7.86 -9.29 -7.04
N MET A 84 8.76 -10.26 -6.95
CA MET A 84 8.48 -11.56 -6.40
C MET A 84 9.28 -11.73 -5.11
N PHE A 85 8.58 -12.00 -4.01
CA PHE A 85 9.17 -12.20 -2.69
C PHE A 85 8.55 -13.41 -2.01
N HIS A 86 9.30 -14.08 -1.15
CA HIS A 86 8.83 -15.27 -0.41
C HIS A 86 8.20 -14.89 0.92
N GLU A 87 8.83 -13.99 1.66
CA GLU A 87 8.36 -13.53 2.96
C GLU A 87 8.69 -12.06 3.10
N LEU A 88 7.68 -11.24 3.24
CA LEU A 88 7.79 -9.90 3.77
C LEU A 88 7.04 -9.88 5.09
N ALA A 89 7.76 -9.62 6.16
CA ALA A 89 7.22 -9.67 7.52
C ALA A 89 6.18 -8.58 7.84
N LYS A 90 5.89 -7.69 6.89
CA LYS A 90 5.05 -6.52 7.11
C LYS A 90 3.88 -6.45 6.14
N PRO A 91 2.66 -6.23 6.64
CA PRO A 91 1.51 -5.89 5.83
C PRO A 91 1.64 -4.44 5.29
N ASP A 92 0.81 -4.06 4.34
CA ASP A 92 0.63 -2.68 3.85
C ASP A 92 1.90 -2.00 3.32
N VAL A 93 2.73 -2.78 2.63
CA VAL A 93 3.95 -2.26 2.01
C VAL A 93 3.62 -1.59 0.69
N LEU A 94 4.08 -0.36 0.54
CA LEU A 94 4.02 0.40 -0.69
C LEU A 94 5.37 0.40 -1.40
N VAL A 95 5.33 0.42 -2.72
CA VAL A 95 6.51 0.48 -3.59
C VAL A 95 6.65 1.90 -4.13
N TYR A 96 7.81 2.48 -3.90
CA TYR A 96 8.17 3.80 -4.41
C TYR A 96 9.37 3.71 -5.34
N TRP A 97 9.45 4.67 -6.26
CA TRP A 97 10.65 4.99 -7.00
C TRP A 97 11.27 6.25 -6.41
N ALA A 98 12.54 6.19 -6.05
CA ALA A 98 13.31 7.33 -5.57
C ALA A 98 14.46 7.61 -6.53
N ALA A 99 14.50 8.82 -7.09
CA ALA A 99 15.61 9.26 -7.95
C ALA A 99 16.87 9.48 -7.12
N GLY A 100 18.04 9.19 -7.69
CA GLY A 100 19.34 9.40 -7.07
C GLY A 100 20.12 8.11 -6.82
N LYS A 101 21.39 8.29 -6.44
CA LYS A 101 22.36 7.19 -6.24
C LYS A 101 22.58 6.82 -4.77
N GLU A 102 22.02 7.57 -3.84
CA GLU A 102 22.24 7.36 -2.40
C GLU A 102 21.74 5.98 -1.96
N SER A 103 22.58 5.26 -1.23
CA SER A 103 22.31 3.88 -0.81
C SER A 103 21.67 3.77 0.58
N THR A 104 21.81 4.78 1.41
CA THR A 104 21.25 4.81 2.78
C THR A 104 19.96 5.60 2.80
N VAL A 105 18.90 4.97 3.28
CA VAL A 105 17.58 5.59 3.40
C VAL A 105 17.15 5.49 4.86
N GLU A 106 17.30 6.55 5.61
CA GLU A 106 16.78 6.65 7.00
C GLU A 106 15.27 6.91 7.04
N GLY A 107 14.67 7.19 5.87
CA GLY A 107 13.24 7.45 5.71
C GLY A 107 12.85 7.44 4.23
N LEU A 108 11.58 7.69 3.96
CA LEU A 108 11.11 7.85 2.59
C LEU A 108 11.62 9.19 2.03
N PRO A 109 12.39 9.20 0.92
CA PRO A 109 12.87 10.45 0.32
C PRO A 109 11.73 11.35 -0.15
N ASP A 110 11.89 12.68 -0.03
CA ASP A 110 10.88 13.65 -0.45
C ASP A 110 10.54 13.57 -1.95
N ASN A 111 11.49 13.12 -2.76
CA ASN A 111 11.33 12.91 -4.21
C ASN A 111 10.81 11.53 -4.57
N ALA A 112 10.43 10.70 -3.59
CA ALA A 112 9.93 9.37 -3.85
C ALA A 112 8.53 9.41 -4.49
N ARG A 113 8.36 8.67 -5.59
CA ARG A 113 7.10 8.51 -6.29
C ARG A 113 6.48 7.17 -5.98
N LEU A 114 5.24 7.19 -5.56
CA LEU A 114 4.45 5.98 -5.35
C LEU A 114 4.19 5.28 -6.69
N LEU A 115 4.55 4.01 -6.77
CA LEU A 115 4.21 3.13 -7.89
C LEU A 115 2.94 2.33 -7.61
N GLY A 116 2.73 1.93 -6.37
CA GLY A 116 1.54 1.18 -5.94
C GLY A 116 1.75 0.35 -4.69
N ALA A 117 0.75 -0.42 -4.33
CA ALA A 117 0.84 -1.38 -3.23
C ALA A 117 1.63 -2.62 -3.67
N LEU A 118 2.48 -3.11 -2.77
CA LEU A 118 3.24 -4.32 -3.02
C LEU A 118 2.31 -5.52 -3.09
N SER A 119 2.31 -6.20 -4.22
CA SER A 119 1.60 -7.45 -4.41
C SER A 119 2.49 -8.41 -5.16
N ASN A 120 2.49 -9.68 -4.74
CA ASN A 120 3.37 -10.68 -5.34
C ASN A 120 3.00 -10.89 -6.82
N ARG A 121 3.96 -10.67 -7.69
CA ARG A 121 3.82 -10.76 -9.16
C ARG A 121 2.80 -9.83 -9.81
N ALA A 122 2.35 -8.80 -9.11
CA ALA A 122 1.52 -7.79 -9.74
C ALA A 122 2.41 -6.75 -10.45
N PRO A 123 2.17 -6.44 -11.72
CA PRO A 123 2.94 -5.44 -12.43
C PRO A 123 2.61 -4.04 -11.92
N LEU A 124 3.63 -3.30 -11.50
CA LEU A 124 3.54 -1.91 -11.08
C LEU A 124 4.06 -1.02 -12.21
N PRO A 125 3.24 -0.16 -12.80
CA PRO A 125 3.65 0.67 -13.93
C PRO A 125 4.73 1.69 -13.51
N ILE A 126 5.77 1.80 -14.31
CA ILE A 126 6.82 2.81 -14.15
C ILE A 126 6.47 4.03 -15.00
N PRO A 127 6.31 5.22 -14.39
CA PRO A 127 6.02 6.44 -15.13
C PRO A 127 7.10 6.77 -16.16
N ALA A 128 6.70 7.31 -17.31
CA ALA A 128 7.62 7.58 -18.42
C ALA A 128 8.70 8.62 -18.09
N ASP A 129 8.38 9.55 -17.20
CA ASP A 129 9.24 10.66 -16.80
C ASP A 129 10.40 10.24 -15.88
N VAL A 130 10.32 9.08 -15.23
CA VAL A 130 11.44 8.53 -14.41
C VAL A 130 12.38 7.62 -15.20
N ARG A 131 12.05 7.34 -16.47
CA ARG A 131 12.89 6.52 -17.33
C ARG A 131 14.10 7.29 -17.81
N GLY A 132 15.26 6.64 -17.84
CA GLY A 132 16.55 7.24 -18.20
C GLY A 132 17.26 7.92 -17.03
N GLU A 133 16.61 8.02 -15.87
CA GLU A 133 17.23 8.54 -14.65
C GLU A 133 17.70 7.40 -13.75
N ALA A 134 18.81 7.62 -13.05
CA ALA A 134 19.27 6.70 -12.03
C ALA A 134 18.36 6.82 -10.80
N GLY A 135 17.87 5.71 -10.33
CA GLY A 135 17.02 5.66 -9.15
C GLY A 135 16.96 4.26 -8.55
N ARG A 136 16.14 4.09 -7.55
CA ARG A 136 15.98 2.84 -6.82
C ARG A 136 14.54 2.60 -6.42
N PHE A 137 14.19 1.37 -6.17
CA PHE A 137 12.95 1.02 -5.51
C PHE A 137 13.09 1.11 -3.99
N VAL A 138 12.07 1.64 -3.35
CA VAL A 138 11.96 1.71 -1.89
C VAL A 138 10.65 1.05 -1.48
N LEU A 139 10.74 0.08 -0.59
CA LEU A 139 9.59 -0.56 0.05
C LEU A 139 9.35 0.13 1.39
N TYR A 140 8.17 0.68 1.56
CA TYR A 140 7.79 1.45 2.74
C TYR A 140 6.55 0.87 3.40
N SER A 141 6.62 0.59 4.71
CA SER A 141 5.45 0.18 5.49
C SER A 141 4.69 1.41 5.97
N LEU A 142 3.42 1.50 5.60
CA LEU A 142 2.55 2.57 6.10
C LEU A 142 2.21 2.40 7.58
N ALA A 143 2.05 1.17 8.03
CA ALA A 143 1.67 0.89 9.41
C ALA A 143 2.78 1.25 10.40
N ASP A 144 4.03 0.97 10.04
CA ASP A 144 5.19 1.18 10.93
C ASP A 144 5.94 2.47 10.64
N HIS A 145 5.57 3.21 9.58
CA HIS A 145 6.25 4.42 9.13
C HIS A 145 7.75 4.25 8.90
N GLU A 146 8.16 3.10 8.33
CA GLU A 146 9.57 2.80 8.11
C GLU A 146 9.86 2.23 6.71
N VAL A 147 11.10 2.38 6.28
CA VAL A 147 11.62 1.74 5.08
C VAL A 147 11.93 0.29 5.40
N VAL A 148 11.22 -0.62 4.73
CA VAL A 148 11.39 -2.08 4.87
C VAL A 148 12.61 -2.57 4.09
N ALA A 149 12.80 -2.06 2.88
CA ALA A 149 13.93 -2.38 2.03
C ALA A 149 14.13 -1.29 0.97
N ALA A 150 15.36 -1.14 0.53
CA ALA A 150 15.72 -0.31 -0.61
C ALA A 150 16.62 -1.08 -1.57
N SER A 151 16.35 -0.96 -2.87
CA SER A 151 17.20 -1.57 -3.87
C SER A 151 18.48 -0.76 -4.09
N LYS A 152 19.50 -1.40 -4.69
CA LYS A 152 20.61 -0.68 -5.30
C LYS A 152 20.06 0.23 -6.40
N SER A 153 20.78 1.32 -6.65
CA SER A 153 20.45 2.24 -7.75
C SER A 153 20.73 1.59 -9.10
N PHE A 154 19.83 1.82 -10.05
CA PHE A 154 19.98 1.40 -11.44
C PHE A 154 19.24 2.39 -12.35
N VAL A 155 19.42 2.25 -13.65
CA VAL A 155 18.73 3.06 -14.65
C VAL A 155 17.66 2.20 -15.33
N VAL A 156 16.44 2.69 -15.37
CA VAL A 156 15.39 2.14 -16.22
C VAL A 156 15.61 2.73 -17.61
N GLU A 157 15.99 1.90 -18.58
CA GLU A 157 16.28 2.36 -19.94
C GLU A 157 15.11 3.13 -20.54
N LYS A 158 15.47 4.26 -21.16
CA LYS A 158 14.59 5.03 -22.01
C LYS A 158 14.72 4.45 -23.42
N ASP A 159 13.60 4.17 -24.06
CA ASP A 159 13.60 3.73 -25.46
C ASP A 159 14.29 4.70 -26.40
#